data_d853acfe388a9e1e1301cd9370eebba8
#
_entry.id   d853acfe388a9e1e1301cd9370eebba8
#
_cell.length_a   1.000
_cell.length_b   1.000
_cell.length_c   1.000
_cell.angle_alpha   90.00
_cell.angle_beta   90.00
_cell.angle_gamma   90.00
#
_symmetry.space_group_name_H-M   'P 1'
#
loop_
_entity.id
_entity.type
_entity.pdbx_description
1 polymer ?
#
loop_
_entity_poly.entity_id
_entity_poly.type
_entity_poly.pdbx_seq_one_letter_code
_entity_poly.pdbx_strand_id
1 'polypeptide(L)'
;LEFGYDLRRTQNLRMTFNYTLQFADGTGSGDRSQINLLSAGRPNLRSIFPLSYDSRHLFNVNLDYSFADGKDYNGPKLFGKDILANTGLNVVFRARSGTPYTQQVNATPEVQFGVSTRSALDGTINGSRLPFTSRIDVRLEKEFKFKLNKKAKEPNSFSVYAIAQNVLDARNIINVYNYTGSADDDGFVA
;
A
#
# COMPACT_ATOMS: atom_id res chain seq x y z
N LEU A 1 5.31 15.45 8.01
CA LEU A 1 6.74 15.36 7.69
C LEU A 1 6.92 14.43 6.51
N GLU A 2 7.66 14.90 5.52
CA GLU A 2 7.97 14.08 4.34
C GLU A 2 9.50 14.00 4.19
N PHE A 3 9.98 12.81 3.87
CA PHE A 3 11.36 12.56 3.52
C PHE A 3 11.38 11.82 2.17
N GLY A 4 12.07 12.40 1.19
CA GLY A 4 12.26 11.83 -0.13
C GLY A 4 13.74 11.64 -0.42
N TYR A 5 14.08 10.51 -1.03
CA TYR A 5 15.40 10.24 -1.57
C TYR A 5 15.29 9.74 -3.00
N ASP A 6 15.95 10.41 -3.93
CA ASP A 6 15.98 10.03 -5.35
C ASP A 6 17.43 9.74 -5.77
N LEU A 7 17.72 8.46 -5.93
CA LEU A 7 18.97 8.03 -6.56
C LEU A 7 18.76 8.08 -8.07
N ARG A 8 19.26 9.15 -8.68
CA ARG A 8 19.29 9.27 -10.14
C ARG A 8 20.15 8.15 -10.71
N ARG A 9 19.78 7.67 -11.90
CA ARG A 9 20.39 6.52 -12.55
C ARG A 9 21.91 6.52 -12.47
N THR A 10 22.45 5.59 -11.68
CA THR A 10 23.87 5.24 -11.66
C THR A 10 24.03 3.97 -12.48
N GLN A 11 24.64 4.05 -13.66
CA GLN A 11 24.73 2.91 -14.57
C GLN A 11 23.35 2.26 -14.83
N ASN A 12 22.97 1.25 -14.03
CA ASN A 12 21.79 0.42 -14.24
C ASN A 12 20.67 0.67 -13.25
N LEU A 13 20.97 1.28 -12.09
CA LEU A 13 20.04 1.41 -10.97
C LEU A 13 19.48 2.84 -10.87
N ARG A 14 18.16 2.92 -10.74
CA ARG A 14 17.44 4.10 -10.28
C ARG A 14 16.57 3.69 -9.09
N MET A 15 16.54 4.50 -8.05
CA MET A 15 15.71 4.25 -6.88
C MET A 15 15.06 5.55 -6.40
N THR A 16 13.78 5.48 -6.08
CA THR A 16 13.05 6.54 -5.40
C THR A 16 12.50 5.97 -4.11
N PHE A 17 12.78 6.62 -3.00
CA PHE A 17 12.26 6.30 -1.68
C PHE A 17 11.49 7.49 -1.13
N ASN A 18 10.28 7.28 -0.67
CA ASN A 18 9.46 8.30 -0.01
C ASN A 18 8.94 7.76 1.31
N TYR A 19 9.10 8.54 2.34
CA TYR A 19 8.51 8.31 3.66
C TYR A 19 7.69 9.52 4.07
N THR A 20 6.44 9.27 4.49
CA THR A 20 5.55 10.29 5.02
C THR A 20 5.14 9.93 6.44
N LEU A 21 5.31 10.87 7.37
CA LEU A 21 4.74 10.85 8.70
C LEU A 21 3.63 11.90 8.77
N GLN A 22 2.41 11.46 9.06
CA GLN A 22 1.25 12.34 9.17
C GLN A 22 0.41 11.95 10.39
N PHE A 23 -0.34 12.93 10.89
CA PHE A 23 -1.35 12.75 11.92
C PHE A 23 -2.63 13.42 11.44
N ALA A 24 -3.72 12.68 11.43
CA ALA A 24 -5.03 13.18 11.04
C ALA A 24 -5.98 13.05 12.23
N ASP A 25 -6.10 14.12 12.99
CA ASP A 25 -6.97 14.21 14.15
C ASP A 25 -8.12 15.19 13.88
N GLY A 26 -9.27 14.94 14.44
CA GLY A 26 -10.43 15.80 14.25
C GLY A 26 -11.62 15.40 15.09
N THR A 27 -12.75 16.07 14.90
CA THR A 27 -14.00 15.85 15.63
C THR A 27 -14.97 14.91 14.94
N GLY A 28 -14.60 14.34 13.78
CA GLY A 28 -15.39 13.39 13.01
C GLY A 28 -14.72 13.04 11.71
N SER A 29 -14.80 11.75 11.32
CA SER A 29 -14.15 11.22 10.11
C SER A 29 -14.94 11.44 8.82
N GLY A 30 -16.20 11.84 8.91
CA GLY A 30 -17.07 12.07 7.76
C GLY A 30 -17.85 13.38 7.88
N ASP A 31 -18.40 13.82 6.78
CA ASP A 31 -19.21 15.05 6.66
C ASP A 31 -20.46 15.05 7.53
N ARG A 32 -20.98 13.85 7.82
CA ARG A 32 -22.21 13.66 8.64
C ARG A 32 -21.95 13.31 10.10
N SER A 33 -20.71 13.22 10.54
CA SER A 33 -20.39 12.78 11.90
C SER A 33 -21.07 13.63 12.98
N GLN A 34 -21.15 14.94 12.79
CA GLN A 34 -21.80 15.85 13.73
C GLN A 34 -23.32 15.86 13.57
N ILE A 35 -23.83 15.70 12.37
CA ILE A 35 -25.29 15.65 12.12
C ILE A 35 -25.92 14.46 12.84
N ASN A 36 -25.24 13.31 12.88
CA ASN A 36 -25.70 12.13 13.58
C ASN A 36 -25.88 12.37 15.09
N LEU A 37 -24.99 13.15 15.72
CA LEU A 37 -25.12 13.53 17.13
C LEU A 37 -26.33 14.44 17.35
N LEU A 38 -26.51 15.45 16.51
CA LEU A 38 -27.63 16.38 16.59
C LEU A 38 -28.97 15.67 16.35
N SER A 39 -29.04 14.80 15.33
CA SER A 39 -30.25 14.02 15.02
C SER A 39 -30.61 13.04 16.14
N ALA A 40 -29.65 12.56 16.92
CA ALA A 40 -29.87 11.71 18.07
C ALA A 40 -30.23 12.49 19.36
N GLY A 41 -30.42 13.82 19.28
CA GLY A 41 -30.68 14.68 20.44
C GLY A 41 -29.55 14.71 21.46
N ARG A 42 -28.32 14.39 21.02
CA ARG A 42 -27.13 14.39 21.86
C ARG A 42 -26.44 15.77 21.82
N PRO A 43 -25.84 16.20 22.94
CA PRO A 43 -25.04 17.42 22.92
C PRO A 43 -23.92 17.28 21.91
N ASN A 44 -23.61 18.36 21.21
CA ASN A 44 -22.50 18.42 20.24
C ASN A 44 -21.17 18.41 21.00
N LEU A 45 -20.79 17.24 21.51
CA LEU A 45 -19.53 17.01 22.21
C LEU A 45 -18.41 16.95 21.18
N ARG A 46 -17.54 17.96 21.20
CA ARG A 46 -16.38 18.05 20.32
C ARG A 46 -15.16 17.49 21.06
N SER A 47 -14.91 16.21 20.97
CA SER A 47 -13.65 15.60 21.34
C SER A 47 -12.77 15.45 20.09
N ILE A 48 -11.48 15.63 20.22
CA ILE A 48 -10.51 15.38 19.16
C ILE A 48 -10.03 13.95 19.30
N PHE A 49 -10.08 13.21 18.21
CA PHE A 49 -9.64 11.82 18.13
C PHE A 49 -9.05 11.53 16.74
N PRO A 50 -8.22 10.47 16.57
CA PRO A 50 -7.70 10.09 15.28
C PRO A 50 -8.83 9.79 14.28
N LEU A 51 -8.72 10.34 13.08
CA LEU A 51 -9.73 10.11 12.02
C LEU A 51 -9.59 8.70 11.44
N SER A 52 -10.67 8.11 10.97
CA SER A 52 -10.70 6.71 10.49
C SER A 52 -9.71 6.41 9.33
N TYR A 53 -9.23 7.43 8.65
CA TYR A 53 -8.23 7.34 7.59
C TYR A 53 -6.81 7.77 8.03
N ASP A 54 -6.58 7.99 9.34
CA ASP A 54 -5.27 8.35 9.88
C ASP A 54 -4.28 7.19 9.73
N SER A 55 -3.45 7.25 8.69
CA SER A 55 -2.35 6.32 8.48
C SER A 55 -1.04 7.06 8.72
N ARG A 56 -0.40 6.83 9.87
CA ARG A 56 0.71 7.67 10.36
C ARG A 56 1.97 7.53 9.56
N HIS A 57 2.30 6.32 9.15
CA HIS A 57 3.54 6.02 8.44
C HIS A 57 3.22 5.47 7.06
N LEU A 58 3.76 6.09 6.02
CA LEU A 58 3.66 5.62 4.65
C LEU A 58 5.06 5.49 4.07
N PHE A 59 5.36 4.33 3.51
CA PHE A 59 6.61 4.02 2.84
C PHE A 59 6.31 3.64 1.39
N ASN A 60 7.01 4.29 0.46
CA ASN A 60 6.98 3.94 -0.95
C ASN A 60 8.42 3.84 -1.46
N VAL A 61 8.77 2.70 -2.03
CA VAL A 61 10.05 2.48 -2.67
C VAL A 61 9.78 2.04 -4.10
N ASN A 62 10.39 2.70 -5.05
CA ASN A 62 10.42 2.28 -6.45
C ASN A 62 11.88 2.07 -6.86
N LEU A 63 12.19 0.88 -7.31
CA LEU A 63 13.51 0.48 -7.74
C LEU A 63 13.42 0.00 -9.18
N ASP A 64 14.19 0.65 -10.06
CA ASP A 64 14.35 0.28 -11.46
C ASP A 64 15.78 -0.15 -11.70
N TYR A 65 15.96 -1.39 -12.15
CA TYR A 65 17.25 -1.92 -12.56
C TYR A 65 17.18 -2.33 -14.03
N SER A 66 17.97 -1.73 -14.90
CA SER A 66 17.89 -2.01 -16.33
C SER A 66 19.25 -2.06 -16.99
N PHE A 67 19.38 -2.97 -17.96
CA PHE A 67 20.53 -3.06 -18.83
C PHE A 67 20.25 -2.35 -20.16
N ALA A 68 21.18 -1.50 -20.57
CA ALA A 68 21.17 -0.90 -21.91
C ALA A 68 21.52 -1.94 -22.99
N ASP A 69 21.61 -1.51 -24.23
CA ASP A 69 22.13 -2.33 -25.36
C ASP A 69 23.41 -1.76 -25.94
N GLY A 70 24.04 -2.54 -26.79
CA GLY A 70 25.20 -2.12 -27.59
C GLY A 70 26.41 -1.71 -26.74
N LYS A 71 26.92 -0.50 -26.94
CA LYS A 71 28.16 -0.03 -26.29
C LYS A 71 27.96 0.22 -24.77
N ASP A 72 26.77 0.54 -24.38
CA ASP A 72 26.43 0.85 -22.97
C ASP A 72 25.99 -0.37 -22.18
N TYR A 73 26.04 -1.57 -22.82
CA TYR A 73 25.72 -2.82 -22.15
C TYR A 73 26.84 -3.24 -21.20
N ASN A 74 26.53 -3.36 -19.94
CA ASN A 74 27.45 -3.77 -18.87
C ASN A 74 27.01 -5.04 -18.13
N GLY A 75 26.06 -5.79 -18.72
CA GLY A 75 25.55 -7.03 -18.16
C GLY A 75 26.35 -8.27 -18.53
N PRO A 76 25.93 -9.46 -18.06
CA PRO A 76 26.57 -10.73 -18.37
C PRO A 76 26.44 -11.10 -19.85
N LYS A 77 27.51 -11.63 -20.40
CA LYS A 77 27.55 -12.15 -21.78
C LYS A 77 27.56 -13.65 -21.78
N LEU A 78 26.73 -14.27 -22.60
CA LEU A 78 26.69 -15.70 -22.79
C LEU A 78 26.98 -16.02 -24.26
N PHE A 79 28.00 -16.83 -24.52
CA PHE A 79 28.49 -17.12 -25.87
C PHE A 79 28.74 -15.86 -26.72
N GLY A 80 29.27 -14.79 -26.08
CA GLY A 80 29.55 -13.52 -26.73
C GLY A 80 28.33 -12.65 -27.05
N LYS A 81 27.13 -13.05 -26.62
CA LYS A 81 25.87 -12.31 -26.79
C LYS A 81 25.46 -11.60 -25.52
N ASP A 82 24.89 -10.41 -25.65
CA ASP A 82 24.37 -9.56 -24.58
C ASP A 82 22.95 -10.04 -24.20
N ILE A 83 22.87 -11.08 -23.36
CA ILE A 83 21.61 -11.78 -23.07
C ILE A 83 20.57 -10.93 -22.33
N LEU A 84 21.03 -9.98 -21.52
CA LEU A 84 20.16 -9.08 -20.76
C LEU A 84 20.04 -7.67 -21.38
N ALA A 85 20.52 -7.46 -22.63
CA ALA A 85 20.36 -6.18 -23.30
C ALA A 85 18.88 -5.79 -23.39
N ASN A 86 18.54 -4.53 -23.12
CA ASN A 86 17.17 -4.00 -23.06
C ASN A 86 16.25 -4.80 -22.12
N THR A 87 16.79 -5.29 -21.00
CA THR A 87 16.00 -5.93 -19.94
C THR A 87 15.89 -4.98 -18.77
N GLY A 88 14.69 -4.82 -18.25
CA GLY A 88 14.37 -4.01 -17.06
C GLY A 88 13.68 -4.83 -15.98
N LEU A 89 14.07 -4.62 -14.74
CA LEU A 89 13.42 -5.11 -13.54
C LEU A 89 12.93 -3.89 -12.74
N ASN A 90 11.62 -3.79 -12.54
CA ASN A 90 11.04 -2.80 -11.64
C ASN A 90 10.49 -3.50 -10.40
N VAL A 91 10.82 -2.97 -9.24
CA VAL A 91 10.31 -3.44 -7.94
C VAL A 91 9.66 -2.27 -7.23
N VAL A 92 8.40 -2.44 -6.86
CA VAL A 92 7.64 -1.44 -6.10
C VAL A 92 7.29 -2.03 -4.75
N PHE A 93 7.80 -1.42 -3.69
CA PHE A 93 7.43 -1.73 -2.31
C PHE A 93 6.56 -0.61 -1.76
N ARG A 94 5.44 -0.98 -1.15
CA ARG A 94 4.56 -0.08 -0.41
C ARG A 94 4.28 -0.67 0.95
N ALA A 95 4.40 0.17 1.98
CA ALA A 95 3.94 -0.19 3.32
C ALA A 95 3.31 1.02 3.99
N ARG A 96 2.31 0.76 4.83
CA ARG A 96 1.67 1.80 5.62
C ARG A 96 1.24 1.27 6.97
N SER A 97 1.23 2.14 7.97
CA SER A 97 0.62 1.82 9.26
C SER A 97 -0.88 1.62 9.10
N GLY A 98 -1.44 0.72 9.89
CA GLY A 98 -2.87 0.49 9.91
C GLY A 98 -3.66 1.74 10.28
N THR A 99 -4.89 1.82 9.78
CA THR A 99 -5.87 2.84 10.15
C THR A 99 -6.41 2.57 11.56
N PRO A 100 -6.88 3.59 12.27
CA PRO A 100 -7.44 3.41 13.60
C PRO A 100 -8.85 2.79 13.53
N TYR A 101 -9.19 2.08 14.59
CA TYR A 101 -10.53 1.59 14.86
C TYR A 101 -10.91 1.81 16.33
N THR A 102 -12.20 1.76 16.60
CA THR A 102 -12.73 1.91 17.96
C THR A 102 -12.91 0.53 18.59
N GLN A 103 -12.17 0.22 19.65
CA GLN A 103 -12.33 -1.02 20.39
C GLN A 103 -13.59 -0.98 21.25
N GLN A 104 -14.22 -2.14 21.43
CA GLN A 104 -15.46 -2.32 22.19
C GLN A 104 -15.24 -3.29 23.35
N VAL A 105 -15.98 -3.09 24.44
CA VAL A 105 -15.88 -3.93 25.66
C VAL A 105 -16.54 -5.29 25.47
N ASN A 106 -17.56 -5.39 24.63
CA ASN A 106 -18.35 -6.60 24.43
C ASN A 106 -18.49 -6.93 22.96
N ALA A 107 -18.55 -8.22 22.65
CA ALA A 107 -19.02 -8.70 21.37
C ALA A 107 -20.49 -8.30 21.18
N THR A 108 -20.82 -7.72 20.04
CA THR A 108 -22.19 -7.28 19.76
C THR A 108 -22.78 -8.12 18.63
N PRO A 109 -23.90 -8.82 18.86
CA PRO A 109 -24.56 -9.63 17.85
C PRO A 109 -25.44 -8.80 16.90
N GLU A 110 -25.14 -7.53 16.73
CA GLU A 110 -25.99 -6.53 16.05
C GLU A 110 -26.34 -6.92 14.62
N VAL A 111 -25.43 -7.58 13.95
CA VAL A 111 -25.60 -7.94 12.53
C VAL A 111 -26.57 -9.11 12.36
N GLN A 112 -26.70 -9.98 13.37
CA GLN A 112 -27.55 -11.17 13.27
C GLN A 112 -29.03 -10.92 13.56
N PHE A 113 -29.35 -9.93 14.40
CA PHE A 113 -30.70 -9.78 14.91
C PHE A 113 -31.35 -8.41 14.67
N GLY A 114 -30.68 -7.50 14.02
CA GLY A 114 -31.20 -6.15 13.74
C GLY A 114 -31.43 -5.30 14.97
N VAL A 115 -30.97 -5.73 16.14
CA VAL A 115 -31.10 -5.01 17.40
C VAL A 115 -29.76 -4.30 17.67
N SER A 116 -29.77 -2.97 17.59
CA SER A 116 -28.66 -2.13 17.99
C SER A 116 -28.41 -2.20 19.47
N THR A 117 -27.66 -3.17 19.95
CA THR A 117 -27.08 -3.15 21.28
C THR A 117 -25.88 -2.24 21.27
N ARG A 118 -25.94 -1.14 22.01
CA ARG A 118 -24.82 -0.21 22.11
C ARG A 118 -23.72 -0.84 22.95
N SER A 119 -22.62 -1.21 22.33
CA SER A 119 -21.44 -1.59 23.08
C SER A 119 -20.76 -0.36 23.68
N ALA A 120 -20.25 -0.49 24.87
CA ALA A 120 -19.39 0.52 25.47
C ALA A 120 -18.04 0.52 24.77
N LEU A 121 -17.44 1.70 24.70
CA LEU A 121 -16.09 1.83 24.14
C LEU A 121 -15.07 1.29 25.13
N ASP A 122 -14.07 0.59 24.62
CA ASP A 122 -12.86 0.27 25.35
C ASP A 122 -11.78 1.29 24.98
N GLY A 123 -11.54 2.24 25.86
CA GLY A 123 -10.66 3.37 25.61
C GLY A 123 -11.34 4.53 24.89
N THR A 124 -10.75 5.03 23.82
CA THR A 124 -11.20 6.21 23.07
C THR A 124 -11.69 5.87 21.68
N ILE A 125 -12.48 6.76 21.08
CA ILE A 125 -12.87 6.64 19.67
C ILE A 125 -11.59 6.58 18.81
N ASN A 126 -11.51 5.56 17.95
CA ASN A 126 -10.35 5.32 17.09
C ASN A 126 -9.00 5.20 17.86
N GLY A 127 -9.06 4.70 19.12
CA GLY A 127 -7.90 4.56 19.99
C GLY A 127 -6.97 3.39 19.64
N SER A 128 -7.51 2.35 19.03
CA SER A 128 -6.76 1.16 18.59
C SER A 128 -6.40 1.25 17.11
N ARG A 129 -5.41 0.46 16.65
CA ARG A 129 -4.94 0.49 15.27
C ARG A 129 -4.82 -0.88 14.67
N LEU A 130 -5.16 -0.98 13.40
CA LEU A 130 -4.89 -2.15 12.58
C LEU A 130 -3.37 -2.38 12.41
N PRO A 131 -2.94 -3.60 12.12
CA PRO A 131 -1.55 -3.90 11.80
C PRO A 131 -1.04 -3.12 10.56
N PHE A 132 0.27 -3.07 10.42
CA PHE A 132 0.89 -2.57 9.19
C PHE A 132 0.46 -3.42 8.00
N THR A 133 0.23 -2.74 6.87
CA THR A 133 0.02 -3.40 5.59
C THR A 133 1.23 -3.19 4.71
N SER A 134 1.60 -4.21 3.94
CA SER A 134 2.71 -4.12 3.00
C SER A 134 2.43 -4.90 1.72
N ARG A 135 3.08 -4.49 0.62
CA ARG A 135 2.98 -5.15 -0.66
C ARG A 135 4.25 -4.93 -1.47
N ILE A 136 4.72 -5.98 -2.13
CA ILE A 136 5.79 -5.92 -3.11
C ILE A 136 5.24 -6.38 -4.46
N ASP A 137 5.41 -5.52 -5.47
CA ASP A 137 5.08 -5.81 -6.85
C ASP A 137 6.37 -5.82 -7.66
N VAL A 138 6.49 -6.78 -8.59
CA VAL A 138 7.66 -6.95 -9.44
C VAL A 138 7.22 -6.99 -10.89
N ARG A 139 7.90 -6.22 -11.75
CA ARG A 139 7.75 -6.25 -13.21
C ARG A 139 9.08 -6.53 -13.84
N LEU A 140 9.13 -7.57 -14.66
CA LEU A 140 10.25 -7.89 -15.54
C LEU A 140 9.83 -7.55 -16.97
N GLU A 141 10.70 -6.83 -17.69
CA GLU A 141 10.45 -6.44 -19.08
C GLU A 141 11.67 -6.73 -19.93
N LYS A 142 11.43 -7.21 -21.14
CA LYS A 142 12.45 -7.43 -22.16
C LYS A 142 11.99 -6.84 -23.47
N GLU A 143 12.78 -5.88 -24.01
CA GLU A 143 12.56 -5.34 -25.34
C GLU A 143 13.43 -6.06 -26.36
N PHE A 144 12.83 -6.47 -27.47
CA PHE A 144 13.50 -7.08 -28.62
C PHE A 144 13.48 -6.10 -29.78
N LYS A 145 14.65 -5.72 -30.28
CA LYS A 145 14.82 -4.84 -31.43
C LYS A 145 15.18 -5.65 -32.67
N PHE A 146 14.51 -5.40 -33.77
CA PHE A 146 14.74 -6.08 -35.05
C PHE A 146 14.47 -5.14 -36.22
N LYS A 147 15.13 -5.38 -37.37
CA LYS A 147 14.94 -4.61 -38.60
C LYS A 147 14.19 -5.42 -39.62
N LEU A 148 12.90 -5.07 -39.89
CA LEU A 148 12.14 -5.66 -41.00
C LEU A 148 12.66 -5.20 -42.35
N ASN A 149 13.13 -3.96 -42.45
CA ASN A 149 13.68 -3.42 -43.66
C ASN A 149 15.12 -2.99 -43.40
N LYS A 150 16.09 -3.49 -44.17
CA LYS A 150 17.50 -3.16 -44.05
C LYS A 150 17.79 -1.66 -44.33
N LYS A 151 16.89 -0.97 -45.03
CA LYS A 151 17.00 0.47 -45.33
C LYS A 151 16.32 1.35 -44.29
N ALA A 152 15.60 0.79 -43.30
CA ALA A 152 14.99 1.57 -42.26
C ALA A 152 16.05 2.18 -41.33
N LYS A 153 15.90 3.47 -41.04
CA LYS A 153 16.78 4.20 -40.11
C LYS A 153 16.59 3.70 -38.68
N GLU A 154 15.36 3.45 -38.30
CA GLU A 154 15.00 3.00 -36.95
C GLU A 154 14.63 1.50 -36.93
N PRO A 155 15.06 0.75 -35.92
CA PRO A 155 14.61 -0.63 -35.72
C PRO A 155 13.17 -0.65 -35.26
N ASN A 156 12.43 -1.71 -35.64
CA ASN A 156 11.19 -2.04 -34.97
C ASN A 156 11.50 -2.70 -33.62
N SER A 157 10.63 -2.54 -32.64
CA SER A 157 10.76 -3.21 -31.37
C SER A 157 9.43 -3.82 -30.91
N PHE A 158 9.49 -4.86 -30.12
CA PHE A 158 8.40 -5.33 -29.31
C PHE A 158 8.89 -5.66 -27.90
N SER A 159 8.05 -5.42 -26.91
CA SER A 159 8.36 -5.69 -25.51
C SER A 159 7.51 -6.83 -24.98
N VAL A 160 8.15 -7.74 -24.27
CA VAL A 160 7.48 -8.77 -23.47
C VAL A 160 7.69 -8.43 -22.01
N TYR A 161 6.61 -8.45 -21.22
CA TYR A 161 6.71 -8.21 -19.80
C TYR A 161 5.93 -9.24 -18.99
N ALA A 162 6.41 -9.50 -17.78
CA ALA A 162 5.74 -10.26 -16.76
C ALA A 162 5.56 -9.39 -15.52
N ILE A 163 4.38 -9.45 -14.91
CA ILE A 163 4.07 -8.74 -13.66
C ILE A 163 3.66 -9.75 -12.61
N ALA A 164 4.31 -9.71 -11.46
CA ALA A 164 3.90 -10.42 -10.26
C ALA A 164 3.51 -9.40 -9.20
N GLN A 165 2.27 -9.48 -8.74
CA GLN A 165 1.72 -8.61 -7.70
C GLN A 165 1.70 -9.34 -6.38
N ASN A 166 2.01 -8.62 -5.29
CA ASN A 166 2.05 -9.19 -3.95
C ASN A 166 2.94 -10.44 -3.86
N VAL A 167 4.19 -10.31 -4.33
CA VAL A 167 5.15 -11.43 -4.47
C VAL A 167 5.41 -12.18 -3.15
N LEU A 168 5.26 -11.49 -2.02
CA LEU A 168 5.45 -12.07 -0.69
C LEU A 168 4.18 -12.72 -0.12
N ASP A 169 3.09 -12.76 -0.88
CA ASP A 169 1.76 -13.22 -0.42
C ASP A 169 1.36 -12.59 0.94
N ALA A 170 1.62 -11.29 1.09
CA ALA A 170 1.31 -10.57 2.31
C ALA A 170 -0.21 -10.53 2.54
N ARG A 171 -0.67 -11.14 3.62
CA ARG A 171 -2.07 -11.16 4.04
C ARG A 171 -2.35 -9.94 4.89
N ASN A 172 -2.71 -8.86 4.23
CA ASN A 172 -2.98 -7.59 4.87
C ASN A 172 -4.35 -7.58 5.55
N ILE A 173 -4.37 -7.31 6.86
CA ILE A 173 -5.59 -7.13 7.62
C ILE A 173 -6.13 -5.73 7.34
N ILE A 174 -7.33 -5.67 6.76
CA ILE A 174 -8.01 -4.41 6.39
C ILE A 174 -9.14 -4.05 7.35
N ASN A 175 -9.59 -5.00 8.16
CA ASN A 175 -10.61 -4.81 9.20
C ASN A 175 -10.44 -5.87 10.27
N VAL A 176 -10.96 -5.59 11.47
CA VAL A 176 -10.96 -6.49 12.62
C VAL A 176 -12.31 -6.44 13.31
N TYR A 177 -12.65 -7.47 14.07
CA TYR A 177 -13.76 -7.41 15.01
C TYR A 177 -13.42 -6.45 16.15
N ASN A 178 -14.26 -5.47 16.39
CA ASN A 178 -13.95 -4.37 17.31
C ASN A 178 -13.76 -4.82 18.77
N TYR A 179 -14.36 -5.95 19.18
CA TYR A 179 -14.20 -6.51 20.49
C TYR A 179 -12.85 -7.20 20.68
N THR A 180 -12.51 -8.13 19.81
CA THR A 180 -11.28 -8.93 19.93
C THR A 180 -10.04 -8.24 19.37
N GLY A 181 -10.23 -7.32 18.42
CA GLY A 181 -9.12 -6.77 17.63
C GLY A 181 -8.51 -7.78 16.65
N SER A 182 -9.14 -8.94 16.46
CA SER A 182 -8.73 -9.99 15.53
C SER A 182 -9.48 -9.89 14.21
N ALA A 183 -8.86 -10.36 13.13
CA ALA A 183 -9.51 -10.48 11.83
C ALA A 183 -10.38 -11.75 11.73
N ASP A 184 -10.07 -12.78 12.53
CA ASP A 184 -10.62 -14.12 12.39
C ASP A 184 -11.46 -14.55 13.61
N ASP A 185 -11.46 -13.78 14.70
CA ASP A 185 -12.15 -14.10 15.95
C ASP A 185 -13.15 -13.00 16.31
N ASP A 186 -14.42 -13.32 16.28
CA ASP A 186 -15.53 -12.44 16.64
C ASP A 186 -15.80 -12.37 18.16
N GLY A 187 -15.16 -13.24 18.94
CA GLY A 187 -15.31 -13.34 20.39
C GLY A 187 -16.56 -14.10 20.88
N PHE A 188 -17.28 -14.81 19.97
CA PHE A 188 -18.44 -15.61 20.33
C PHE A 188 -18.15 -17.10 20.53
N VAL A 189 -17.05 -17.58 19.99
CA VAL A 189 -16.64 -18.99 20.10
C VAL A 189 -15.44 -19.07 21.03
N ALA A 190 -15.64 -19.62 22.20
CA ALA A 190 -14.59 -20.05 23.11
C ALA A 190 -14.43 -21.57 23.01
#